data_781b2bc2c421edd4c89e9c03b79265c8
#
_entry.id   781b2bc2c421edd4c89e9c03b79265c8
#
_cell.length_a   1.000
_cell.length_b   1.000
_cell.length_c   1.000
_cell.angle_alpha   90.00
_cell.angle_beta   90.00
_cell.angle_gamma   90.00
#
_symmetry.space_group_name_H-M   'P 1'
#
loop_
_entity.id
_entity.type
_entity.pdbx_description
1 polymer ?
#
loop_
_entity_poly.entity_id
_entity_poly.type
_entity_poly.pdbx_seq_one_letter_code
_entity_poly.pdbx_strand_id
1 'polypeptide(L)'
;IEKKPFFHAYPGALAYSFGMLGCDLHCAYCQNWVTSQALRDPAAVTTPTAATPEQIVRDAAALGAQVVVSTYNEPLITAEWGAAIFEAARAEGLRTAFVSNGNATPEVLEYLRPRLDLYKVDLKSFDDRQYRRLGGRLAPVLESIRTLVAIGIWLEVVTLLIPGFNDADAEVDALTSFLADVSPDIPWHVTAFRRDYKMTTADDTRPAGLERAAQIGARNGLNFVYAGNRPGEVGALEDTRCPGCATTLVARTGFSIREYRVTATGRCPRCDRAIPGRWSEHDSGQTTSAPYRPASDGWIPLTSV
;
A
#
# COMPACT_ATOMS: atom_id res chain seq x y z
N ILE A 1 5.02 -5.96 6.39
CA ILE A 1 4.89 -4.78 5.53
C ILE A 1 4.31 -5.14 4.16
N GLU A 2 4.58 -6.32 3.64
CA GLU A 2 4.07 -6.79 2.34
C GLU A 2 2.55 -6.77 2.24
N LYS A 3 1.83 -7.07 3.33
CA LYS A 3 0.35 -6.99 3.38
C LYS A 3 -0.18 -5.55 3.22
N LYS A 4 0.69 -4.53 3.37
CA LYS A 4 0.37 -3.12 3.17
C LYS A 4 0.79 -2.59 1.79
N PRO A 5 1.01 -3.44 0.82
CA PRO A 5 1.85 -3.45 -0.38
C PRO A 5 2.92 -2.34 -0.40
N PHE A 6 3.88 -2.49 0.51
CA PHE A 6 5.18 -1.81 0.43
C PHE A 6 6.23 -2.88 0.13
N PHE A 7 6.62 -2.99 -1.14
CA PHE A 7 7.57 -4.01 -1.61
C PHE A 7 8.99 -3.50 -1.69
N HIS A 8 9.16 -2.18 -1.77
CA HIS A 8 10.45 -1.49 -1.78
C HIS A 8 10.75 -0.76 -0.47
N ALA A 9 10.00 -1.04 0.59
CA ALA A 9 10.25 -0.44 1.89
C ALA A 9 10.30 -1.51 2.97
N TYR A 10 11.50 -1.73 3.52
CA TYR A 10 11.77 -2.65 4.63
C TYR A 10 11.17 -4.05 4.44
N PRO A 11 11.45 -4.77 3.32
CA PRO A 11 10.87 -6.08 3.05
C PRO A 11 11.07 -7.04 4.22
N GLY A 12 9.99 -7.74 4.62
CA GLY A 12 9.99 -8.63 5.77
C GLY A 12 9.73 -7.95 7.12
N ALA A 13 9.71 -6.62 7.18
CA ALA A 13 9.44 -5.91 8.42
C ALA A 13 8.04 -6.19 8.98
N LEU A 14 7.94 -6.35 10.29
CA LEU A 14 6.66 -6.41 10.96
C LEU A 14 6.04 -5.00 11.01
N ALA A 15 4.81 -4.86 10.51
CA ALA A 15 4.07 -3.63 10.52
C ALA A 15 2.91 -3.71 11.53
N TYR A 16 2.94 -2.84 12.53
CA TYR A 16 1.79 -2.61 13.42
C TYR A 16 0.81 -1.66 12.73
N SER A 17 -0.43 -2.08 12.57
CA SER A 17 -1.44 -1.32 11.83
C SER A 17 -2.59 -0.89 12.72
N PHE A 18 -2.94 0.37 12.65
CA PHE A 18 -4.12 0.93 13.30
C PHE A 18 -5.02 1.63 12.28
N GLY A 19 -6.26 1.84 12.64
CA GLY A 19 -7.23 2.59 11.86
C GLY A 19 -8.23 3.29 12.75
N MET A 20 -8.92 4.26 12.17
CA MET A 20 -10.04 4.97 12.76
C MET A 20 -11.34 4.58 12.07
N LEU A 21 -12.43 5.27 12.35
CA LEU A 21 -13.71 5.09 11.67
C LEU A 21 -13.93 6.17 10.62
N GLY A 22 -14.51 5.77 9.48
CA GLY A 22 -14.89 6.68 8.42
C GLY A 22 -13.90 6.75 7.27
N CYS A 23 -14.38 7.26 6.15
CA CYS A 23 -13.63 7.53 4.92
C CYS A 23 -14.35 8.64 4.17
N ASP A 24 -13.62 9.50 3.49
CA ASP A 24 -14.20 10.52 2.60
C ASP A 24 -14.81 9.91 1.33
N LEU A 25 -14.32 8.74 0.89
CA LEU A 25 -14.91 7.97 -0.21
C LEU A 25 -15.95 6.93 0.27
N HIS A 26 -16.83 6.52 -0.65
CA HIS A 26 -17.87 5.51 -0.40
C HIS A 26 -17.88 4.40 -1.46
N CYS A 27 -16.71 3.77 -1.65
CA CYS A 27 -16.51 2.71 -2.62
C CYS A 27 -17.44 1.52 -2.35
N ALA A 28 -18.28 1.15 -3.33
CA ALA A 28 -19.21 0.02 -3.21
C ALA A 28 -18.49 -1.34 -3.07
N TYR A 29 -17.20 -1.39 -3.39
CA TYR A 29 -16.32 -2.57 -3.33
C TYR A 29 -15.34 -2.54 -2.13
N CYS A 30 -15.60 -1.73 -1.12
CA CYS A 30 -14.66 -1.56 -0.02
C CYS A 30 -14.53 -2.82 0.82
N GLN A 31 -13.34 -3.43 0.85
CA GLN A 31 -13.06 -4.61 1.69
C GLN A 31 -12.95 -4.27 3.18
N ASN A 32 -12.74 -2.99 3.51
CA ASN A 32 -12.70 -2.48 4.87
C ASN A 32 -13.98 -1.69 5.23
N TRP A 33 -15.12 -2.04 4.61
CA TRP A 33 -16.36 -1.26 4.76
C TRP A 33 -16.87 -1.17 6.19
N VAL A 34 -16.62 -2.18 7.02
CA VAL A 34 -17.04 -2.18 8.43
C VAL A 34 -16.45 -0.99 9.20
N THR A 35 -15.23 -0.59 8.90
CA THR A 35 -14.59 0.59 9.52
C THR A 35 -14.76 1.85 8.68
N SER A 36 -14.54 1.76 7.38
CA SER A 36 -14.56 2.93 6.49
C SER A 36 -15.95 3.51 6.28
N GLN A 37 -17.01 2.70 6.39
CA GLN A 37 -18.40 3.14 6.22
C GLN A 37 -19.18 3.20 7.55
N ALA A 38 -18.53 2.97 8.68
CA ALA A 38 -19.17 2.93 10.01
C ALA A 38 -20.01 4.18 10.36
N LEU A 39 -19.65 5.34 9.80
CA LEU A 39 -20.36 6.60 10.04
C LEU A 39 -21.52 6.84 9.05
N ARG A 40 -21.75 5.94 8.08
CA ARG A 40 -22.75 6.11 7.01
C ARG A 40 -23.66 4.91 6.80
N ASP A 41 -23.15 3.70 7.03
CA ASP A 41 -23.89 2.47 6.75
C ASP A 41 -24.26 1.80 8.09
N PRO A 42 -25.55 1.71 8.44
CA PRO A 42 -25.99 1.08 9.68
C PRO A 42 -25.65 -0.41 9.78
N ALA A 43 -25.31 -1.07 8.68
CA ALA A 43 -24.81 -2.45 8.67
C ALA A 43 -23.32 -2.54 9.06
N ALA A 44 -22.59 -1.43 9.02
CA ALA A 44 -21.18 -1.36 9.39
C ALA A 44 -21.03 -1.22 10.92
N VAL A 45 -21.33 -2.29 11.63
CA VAL A 45 -21.29 -2.30 13.10
C VAL A 45 -19.87 -2.64 13.58
N THR A 46 -19.25 -1.71 14.31
CA THR A 46 -17.94 -1.90 14.94
C THR A 46 -17.83 -1.05 16.20
N THR A 47 -17.12 -1.54 17.19
CA THR A 47 -16.85 -0.82 18.44
C THR A 47 -15.40 -0.38 18.44
N PRO A 48 -15.12 0.94 18.43
CA PRO A 48 -13.76 1.42 18.54
C PRO A 48 -13.20 1.17 19.94
N THR A 49 -11.92 0.87 20.01
CA THR A 49 -11.19 0.76 21.28
C THR A 49 -10.48 2.09 21.54
N ALA A 50 -10.66 2.63 22.73
CA ALA A 50 -9.92 3.82 23.14
C ALA A 50 -8.43 3.48 23.30
N ALA A 51 -7.58 4.28 22.69
CA ALA A 51 -6.12 4.12 22.79
C ALA A 51 -5.43 5.48 22.68
N THR A 52 -4.33 5.65 23.42
CA THR A 52 -3.47 6.84 23.27
C THR A 52 -2.34 6.55 22.27
N PRO A 53 -1.70 7.59 21.70
CA PRO A 53 -0.52 7.40 20.86
C PRO A 53 0.55 6.53 21.51
N GLU A 54 0.83 6.75 22.79
CA GLU A 54 1.84 6.01 23.55
C GLU A 54 1.47 4.54 23.77
N GLN A 55 0.17 4.23 23.91
CA GLN A 55 -0.29 2.84 24.00
C GLN A 55 -0.05 2.12 22.67
N ILE A 56 -0.44 2.72 21.56
CA ILE A 56 -0.23 2.15 20.21
C ILE A 56 1.26 1.88 19.95
N VAL A 57 2.13 2.82 20.33
CA VAL A 57 3.59 2.68 20.15
C VAL A 57 4.18 1.61 21.07
N ARG A 58 3.76 1.55 22.35
CA ARG A 58 4.18 0.46 23.26
C ARG A 58 3.78 -0.91 22.76
N ASP A 59 2.54 -1.06 22.25
CA ASP A 59 2.07 -2.33 21.69
C ASP A 59 2.85 -2.71 20.44
N ALA A 60 3.12 -1.74 19.57
CA ALA A 60 3.96 -1.96 18.38
C ALA A 60 5.37 -2.43 18.76
N ALA A 61 6.00 -1.77 19.72
CA ALA A 61 7.33 -2.14 20.21
C ALA A 61 7.35 -3.52 20.89
N ALA A 62 6.34 -3.81 21.71
CA ALA A 62 6.21 -5.10 22.39
C ALA A 62 6.05 -6.28 21.42
N LEU A 63 5.45 -6.03 20.25
CA LEU A 63 5.33 -7.01 19.17
C LEU A 63 6.56 -7.07 18.25
N GLY A 64 7.57 -6.23 18.47
CA GLY A 64 8.75 -6.13 17.62
C GLY A 64 8.48 -5.51 16.25
N ALA A 65 7.44 -4.66 16.15
CA ALA A 65 7.14 -3.96 14.91
C ALA A 65 8.27 -2.95 14.59
N GLN A 66 8.55 -2.80 13.30
CA GLN A 66 9.52 -1.84 12.79
C GLN A 66 8.83 -0.65 12.12
N VAL A 67 7.56 -0.83 11.73
CA VAL A 67 6.76 0.19 11.05
C VAL A 67 5.39 0.30 11.72
N VAL A 68 4.95 1.53 11.98
CA VAL A 68 3.57 1.82 12.41
C VAL A 68 2.79 2.38 11.23
N VAL A 69 1.64 1.80 10.93
CA VAL A 69 0.89 2.08 9.70
C VAL A 69 -0.54 2.52 10.01
N SER A 70 -0.92 3.72 9.59
CA SER A 70 -2.31 4.17 9.60
C SER A 70 -3.02 3.71 8.32
N THR A 71 -4.12 2.96 8.46
CA THR A 71 -4.77 2.25 7.35
C THR A 71 -6.20 1.81 7.70
N TYR A 72 -6.86 1.01 6.82
CA TYR A 72 -8.19 0.41 6.94
C TYR A 72 -9.37 1.36 6.70
N ASN A 73 -9.27 2.59 7.10
CA ASN A 73 -10.15 3.71 6.76
C ASN A 73 -9.37 4.70 5.89
N GLU A 74 -9.82 5.95 5.78
CA GLU A 74 -8.97 6.99 5.19
C GLU A 74 -8.22 7.73 6.30
N PRO A 75 -6.88 7.58 6.39
CA PRO A 75 -6.12 8.21 7.46
C PRO A 75 -6.05 9.75 7.34
N LEU A 76 -6.27 10.32 6.15
CA LEU A 76 -6.25 11.78 5.98
C LEU A 76 -7.37 12.49 6.73
N ILE A 77 -8.53 11.85 6.94
CA ILE A 77 -9.64 12.47 7.70
C ILE A 77 -9.36 12.57 9.20
N THR A 78 -8.29 11.92 9.66
CA THR A 78 -7.82 11.94 11.06
C THR A 78 -6.30 12.15 11.09
N ALA A 79 -5.79 13.03 10.21
CA ALA A 79 -4.36 13.24 10.00
C ALA A 79 -3.64 13.69 11.26
N GLU A 80 -4.28 14.52 12.10
CA GLU A 80 -3.72 15.00 13.36
C GLU A 80 -3.51 13.88 14.38
N TRP A 81 -4.46 12.94 14.45
CA TRP A 81 -4.34 11.74 15.29
C TRP A 81 -3.21 10.83 14.77
N GLY A 82 -3.17 10.59 13.46
CA GLY A 82 -2.08 9.87 12.81
C GLY A 82 -0.72 10.51 13.09
N ALA A 83 -0.63 11.84 12.99
CA ALA A 83 0.58 12.61 13.25
C ALA A 83 1.07 12.46 14.70
N ALA A 84 0.16 12.52 15.68
CA ALA A 84 0.50 12.33 17.09
C ALA A 84 1.09 10.93 17.36
N ILE A 85 0.50 9.89 16.77
CA ILE A 85 1.05 8.52 16.85
C ILE A 85 2.42 8.44 16.19
N PHE A 86 2.60 9.07 15.02
CA PHE A 86 3.86 9.03 14.30
C PHE A 86 4.98 9.79 15.00
N GLU A 87 4.68 10.89 15.67
CA GLU A 87 5.65 11.59 16.54
C GLU A 87 6.14 10.66 17.65
N ALA A 88 5.22 10.00 18.36
CA ALA A 88 5.56 9.04 19.40
C ALA A 88 6.34 7.83 18.83
N ALA A 89 5.92 7.28 17.71
CA ALA A 89 6.58 6.14 17.05
C ALA A 89 8.01 6.47 16.63
N ARG A 90 8.24 7.64 16.05
CA ARG A 90 9.58 8.09 15.62
C ARG A 90 10.50 8.35 16.81
N ALA A 91 9.98 8.81 17.95
CA ALA A 91 10.75 8.96 19.17
C ALA A 91 11.30 7.60 19.68
N GLU A 92 10.58 6.50 19.41
CA GLU A 92 10.99 5.13 19.71
C GLU A 92 11.76 4.46 18.54
N GLY A 93 12.15 5.21 17.51
CA GLY A 93 12.90 4.73 16.36
C GLY A 93 12.10 3.91 15.34
N LEU A 94 10.77 3.87 15.47
CA LEU A 94 9.89 3.18 14.52
C LEU A 94 9.70 4.02 13.25
N ARG A 95 9.51 3.34 12.12
CA ARG A 95 9.12 3.97 10.85
C ARG A 95 7.62 4.15 10.78
N THR A 96 7.18 5.08 9.94
CA THR A 96 5.78 5.48 9.86
C THR A 96 5.26 5.42 8.44
N ALA A 97 4.00 5.00 8.28
CA ALA A 97 3.41 4.81 6.97
C ALA A 97 1.92 5.20 6.94
N PHE A 98 1.48 5.80 5.82
CA PHE A 98 0.08 5.92 5.44
C PHE A 98 -0.29 4.97 4.31
N VAL A 99 -1.48 4.37 4.42
CA VAL A 99 -2.17 3.66 3.35
C VAL A 99 -3.48 4.40 3.11
N SER A 100 -3.54 5.18 2.05
CA SER A 100 -4.53 6.23 1.82
C SER A 100 -5.08 6.19 0.40
N ASN A 101 -6.26 6.78 0.19
CA ASN A 101 -6.81 7.01 -1.15
C ASN A 101 -6.13 8.18 -1.89
N GLY A 102 -5.23 8.90 -1.23
CA GLY A 102 -4.45 9.98 -1.82
C GLY A 102 -5.21 11.30 -2.03
N ASN A 103 -6.42 11.44 -1.50
CA ASN A 103 -7.20 12.68 -1.60
C ASN A 103 -6.68 13.74 -0.60
N ALA A 104 -5.41 14.10 -0.72
CA ALA A 104 -4.72 15.05 0.14
C ALA A 104 -4.67 16.45 -0.47
N THR A 105 -4.54 17.47 0.39
CA THR A 105 -4.15 18.81 -0.05
C THR A 105 -2.63 18.99 0.14
N PRO A 106 -1.99 19.94 -0.56
CA PRO A 106 -0.58 20.25 -0.36
C PRO A 106 -0.25 20.57 1.10
N GLU A 107 -1.13 21.29 1.79
CA GLU A 107 -0.95 21.70 3.19
C GLU A 107 -0.90 20.50 4.14
N VAL A 108 -1.76 19.51 3.96
CA VAL A 108 -1.74 18.31 4.80
C VAL A 108 -0.51 17.45 4.51
N LEU A 109 -0.06 17.37 3.27
CA LEU A 109 1.17 16.65 2.94
C LEU A 109 2.41 17.32 3.55
N GLU A 110 2.47 18.66 3.54
CA GLU A 110 3.54 19.39 4.20
C GLU A 110 3.48 19.24 5.73
N TYR A 111 2.29 19.24 6.33
CA TYR A 111 2.09 18.95 7.75
C TYR A 111 2.57 17.55 8.14
N LEU A 112 2.32 16.54 7.29
CA LEU A 112 2.71 15.15 7.53
C LEU A 112 4.20 14.88 7.23
N ARG A 113 4.81 15.66 6.34
CA ARG A 113 6.17 15.42 5.83
C ARG A 113 7.23 15.14 6.90
N PRO A 114 7.34 15.87 8.02
CA PRO A 114 8.36 15.59 9.05
C PRO A 114 8.06 14.33 9.87
N ARG A 115 6.87 13.75 9.73
CA ARG A 115 6.35 12.66 10.55
C ARG A 115 6.18 11.35 9.80
N LEU A 116 6.32 11.36 8.46
CA LEU A 116 5.93 10.26 7.58
C LEU A 116 7.09 9.80 6.70
N ASP A 117 7.41 8.51 6.78
CA ASP A 117 8.50 7.90 6.00
C ASP A 117 7.98 7.31 4.68
N LEU A 118 6.79 6.67 4.72
CA LEU A 118 6.23 5.88 3.62
C LEU A 118 4.78 6.29 3.34
N TYR A 119 4.42 6.35 2.08
CA TYR A 119 3.05 6.59 1.64
C TYR A 119 2.64 5.59 0.57
N LYS A 120 1.50 4.96 0.73
CA LYS A 120 0.86 4.17 -0.31
C LYS A 120 -0.41 4.86 -0.77
N VAL A 121 -0.52 5.12 -2.06
CA VAL A 121 -1.73 5.68 -2.67
C VAL A 121 -2.54 4.58 -3.34
N ASP A 122 -3.80 4.44 -2.96
CA ASP A 122 -4.78 3.65 -3.70
C ASP A 122 -5.36 4.49 -4.85
N LEU A 123 -4.74 4.43 -6.04
CA LEU A 123 -5.25 5.06 -7.25
C LEU A 123 -6.36 4.20 -7.84
N LYS A 124 -7.61 4.58 -7.59
CA LYS A 124 -8.78 3.70 -7.77
C LYS A 124 -9.31 3.63 -9.20
N SER A 125 -9.02 4.65 -10.01
CA SER A 125 -9.41 4.76 -11.43
C SER A 125 -8.61 5.90 -12.08
N PHE A 126 -8.59 5.96 -13.38
CA PHE A 126 -8.05 7.10 -14.14
C PHE A 126 -9.14 7.89 -14.87
N ASP A 127 -10.41 7.63 -14.55
CA ASP A 127 -11.58 8.38 -15.01
C ASP A 127 -12.21 9.19 -13.87
N ASP A 128 -12.28 10.53 -14.00
CA ASP A 128 -12.88 11.43 -13.00
C ASP A 128 -14.38 11.13 -12.77
N ARG A 129 -15.09 10.58 -13.76
CA ARG A 129 -16.48 10.15 -13.58
C ARG A 129 -16.60 8.98 -12.61
N GLN A 130 -15.66 8.05 -12.66
CA GLN A 130 -15.59 6.96 -11.67
C GLN A 130 -15.25 7.51 -10.29
N TYR A 131 -14.28 8.42 -10.18
CA TYR A 131 -13.97 9.08 -8.90
C TYR A 131 -15.17 9.81 -8.30
N ARG A 132 -15.96 10.52 -9.12
CA ARG A 132 -17.22 11.17 -8.64
C ARG A 132 -18.23 10.15 -8.10
N ARG A 133 -18.32 8.97 -8.72
CA ARG A 133 -19.17 7.86 -8.22
C ARG A 133 -18.68 7.32 -6.88
N LEU A 134 -17.38 7.43 -6.60
CA LEU A 134 -16.79 7.07 -5.32
C LEU A 134 -16.89 8.20 -4.27
N GLY A 135 -17.37 9.39 -4.64
CA GLY A 135 -17.47 10.56 -3.77
C GLY A 135 -16.24 11.46 -3.75
N GLY A 136 -15.28 11.24 -4.65
CA GLY A 136 -14.04 11.99 -4.76
C GLY A 136 -13.82 12.65 -6.13
N ARG A 137 -12.59 13.03 -6.39
CA ARG A 137 -12.11 13.57 -7.67
C ARG A 137 -10.74 12.99 -7.98
N LEU A 138 -10.45 12.81 -9.28
CA LEU A 138 -9.16 12.28 -9.72
C LEU A 138 -8.02 13.29 -9.54
N ALA A 139 -8.24 14.55 -9.92
CA ALA A 139 -7.18 15.55 -9.98
C ALA A 139 -6.41 15.76 -8.65
N PRO A 140 -7.04 15.86 -7.47
CA PRO A 140 -6.31 15.95 -6.19
C PRO A 140 -5.41 14.73 -5.92
N VAL A 141 -5.86 13.52 -6.31
CA VAL A 141 -5.06 12.30 -6.11
C VAL A 141 -3.82 12.30 -6.99
N LEU A 142 -3.94 12.73 -8.24
CA LEU A 142 -2.80 12.86 -9.15
C LEU A 142 -1.80 13.90 -8.65
N GLU A 143 -2.30 15.02 -8.11
CA GLU A 143 -1.43 16.06 -7.52
C GLU A 143 -0.73 15.55 -6.27
N SER A 144 -1.41 14.79 -5.42
CA SER A 144 -0.80 14.16 -4.25
C SER A 144 0.33 13.21 -4.63
N ILE A 145 0.18 12.42 -5.69
CA ILE A 145 1.24 11.51 -6.19
C ILE A 145 2.47 12.33 -6.61
N ARG A 146 2.29 13.42 -7.38
CA ARG A 146 3.40 14.31 -7.77
C ARG A 146 4.08 14.95 -6.56
N THR A 147 3.28 15.47 -5.64
CA THR A 147 3.77 16.15 -4.43
C THR A 147 4.57 15.19 -3.55
N LEU A 148 4.07 13.97 -3.30
CA LEU A 148 4.76 12.97 -2.49
C LEU A 148 6.15 12.63 -3.03
N VAL A 149 6.27 12.47 -4.35
CA VAL A 149 7.57 12.25 -5.01
C VAL A 149 8.47 13.49 -4.85
N ALA A 150 7.94 14.68 -5.09
CA ALA A 150 8.70 15.93 -5.03
C ALA A 150 9.24 16.23 -3.62
N ILE A 151 8.49 15.92 -2.56
CA ILE A 151 8.92 16.13 -1.17
C ILE A 151 9.77 14.99 -0.60
N GLY A 152 10.00 13.89 -1.38
CA GLY A 152 10.92 12.81 -1.05
C GLY A 152 10.37 11.76 -0.09
N ILE A 153 9.05 11.71 0.16
CA ILE A 153 8.40 10.60 0.86
C ILE A 153 8.42 9.37 -0.05
N TRP A 154 8.78 8.19 0.47
CA TRP A 154 8.74 6.97 -0.32
C TRP A 154 7.29 6.62 -0.69
N LEU A 155 7.03 6.53 -1.99
CA LEU A 155 5.70 6.29 -2.55
C LEU A 155 5.63 4.94 -3.27
N GLU A 156 4.58 4.15 -2.96
CA GLU A 156 4.12 3.04 -3.80
C GLU A 156 2.64 3.25 -4.16
N VAL A 157 2.24 2.87 -5.35
CA VAL A 157 0.87 3.06 -5.83
C VAL A 157 0.19 1.73 -6.06
N VAL A 158 -1.05 1.59 -5.59
CA VAL A 158 -1.87 0.39 -5.76
C VAL A 158 -3.13 0.72 -6.56
N THR A 159 -3.48 -0.16 -7.48
CA THR A 159 -4.76 -0.14 -8.19
C THR A 159 -5.45 -1.47 -8.03
N LEU A 160 -6.61 -1.48 -7.36
CA LEU A 160 -7.51 -2.63 -7.35
C LEU A 160 -8.19 -2.70 -8.71
N LEU A 161 -7.82 -3.69 -9.52
CA LEU A 161 -8.35 -3.86 -10.87
C LEU A 161 -9.73 -4.54 -10.79
N ILE A 162 -10.76 -3.85 -11.24
CA ILE A 162 -12.16 -4.30 -11.12
C ILE A 162 -12.75 -4.45 -12.51
N PRO A 163 -13.16 -5.67 -12.91
CA PRO A 163 -13.75 -5.90 -14.22
C PRO A 163 -14.97 -5.01 -14.49
N GLY A 164 -14.97 -4.32 -15.64
CA GLY A 164 -16.02 -3.39 -16.05
C GLY A 164 -16.06 -2.05 -15.32
N PHE A 165 -15.08 -1.78 -14.42
CA PHE A 165 -14.99 -0.51 -13.72
C PHE A 165 -13.77 0.32 -14.13
N ASN A 166 -12.57 -0.27 -14.03
CA ASN A 166 -11.29 0.40 -14.29
C ASN A 166 -10.27 -0.51 -15.03
N ASP A 167 -10.73 -1.60 -15.64
CA ASP A 167 -9.89 -2.62 -16.28
C ASP A 167 -9.74 -2.47 -17.79
N ALA A 168 -10.27 -1.39 -18.37
CA ALA A 168 -10.10 -1.11 -19.80
C ALA A 168 -8.63 -0.79 -20.11
N ASP A 169 -8.09 -1.38 -21.18
CA ASP A 169 -6.68 -1.21 -21.57
C ASP A 169 -6.30 0.26 -21.74
N ALA A 170 -7.18 1.08 -22.31
CA ALA A 170 -6.93 2.51 -22.47
C ALA A 170 -6.85 3.26 -21.12
N GLU A 171 -7.61 2.84 -20.12
CA GLU A 171 -7.54 3.45 -18.78
C GLU A 171 -6.26 3.03 -18.05
N VAL A 172 -5.91 1.75 -18.11
CA VAL A 172 -4.66 1.24 -17.53
C VAL A 172 -3.44 1.87 -18.22
N ASP A 173 -3.51 2.07 -19.54
CA ASP A 173 -2.47 2.74 -20.32
C ASP A 173 -2.28 4.19 -19.87
N ALA A 174 -3.35 4.96 -19.75
CA ALA A 174 -3.30 6.35 -19.30
C ALA A 174 -2.80 6.46 -17.85
N LEU A 175 -3.25 5.58 -16.95
CA LEU A 175 -2.82 5.52 -15.56
C LEU A 175 -1.32 5.25 -15.45
N THR A 176 -0.84 4.22 -16.15
CA THR A 176 0.58 3.80 -16.05
C THR A 176 1.51 4.75 -16.78
N SER A 177 1.07 5.38 -17.88
CA SER A 177 1.79 6.49 -18.52
C SER A 177 1.97 7.65 -17.57
N PHE A 178 0.90 8.07 -16.86
CA PHE A 178 0.98 9.12 -15.84
C PHE A 178 2.00 8.76 -14.74
N LEU A 179 1.96 7.54 -14.21
CA LEU A 179 2.91 7.13 -13.16
C LEU A 179 4.36 7.15 -13.66
N ALA A 180 4.61 6.66 -14.87
CA ALA A 180 5.93 6.66 -15.51
C ALA A 180 6.44 8.08 -15.79
N ASP A 181 5.56 9.00 -16.17
CA ASP A 181 5.90 10.43 -16.37
C ASP A 181 6.28 11.12 -15.05
N VAL A 182 5.64 10.74 -13.92
CA VAL A 182 6.02 11.26 -12.59
C VAL A 182 7.35 10.66 -12.15
N SER A 183 7.48 9.34 -12.21
CA SER A 183 8.73 8.62 -12.01
C SER A 183 8.59 7.17 -12.44
N PRO A 184 9.46 6.66 -13.34
CA PRO A 184 9.45 5.26 -13.73
C PRO A 184 9.80 4.30 -12.57
N ASP A 185 10.29 4.82 -11.47
CA ASP A 185 10.70 4.06 -10.29
C ASP A 185 9.62 3.94 -9.21
N ILE A 186 8.42 4.51 -9.44
CA ILE A 186 7.27 4.27 -8.55
C ILE A 186 6.85 2.80 -8.68
N PRO A 187 6.91 1.99 -7.62
CA PRO A 187 6.37 0.64 -7.66
C PRO A 187 4.84 0.71 -7.82
N TRP A 188 4.33 0.08 -8.87
CA TRP A 188 2.90 -0.01 -9.11
C TRP A 188 2.40 -1.43 -8.87
N HIS A 189 1.41 -1.56 -8.00
CA HIS A 189 0.78 -2.82 -7.64
C HIS A 189 -0.61 -2.88 -8.25
N VAL A 190 -0.83 -3.73 -9.24
CA VAL A 190 -2.16 -4.07 -9.74
C VAL A 190 -2.66 -5.30 -8.97
N THR A 191 -3.79 -5.15 -8.26
CA THR A 191 -4.29 -6.19 -7.35
C THR A 191 -5.66 -6.68 -7.76
N ALA A 192 -5.92 -7.97 -7.54
CA ALA A 192 -7.18 -8.59 -7.89
C ALA A 192 -8.30 -8.13 -6.94
N PHE A 193 -9.41 -7.73 -7.55
CA PHE A 193 -10.70 -7.54 -6.89
C PHE A 193 -11.37 -8.89 -6.64
N ARG A 194 -12.04 -8.99 -5.52
CA ARG A 194 -13.06 -9.99 -5.20
C ARG A 194 -14.34 -9.28 -4.78
N ARG A 195 -15.48 -9.92 -5.00
CA ARG A 195 -16.77 -9.40 -4.56
C ARG A 195 -16.79 -9.12 -3.07
N ASP A 196 -17.20 -7.93 -2.71
CA ASP A 196 -17.31 -7.50 -1.32
C ASP A 196 -18.33 -6.35 -1.19
N TYR A 197 -18.82 -6.12 0.01
CA TYR A 197 -19.74 -5.05 0.40
C TYR A 197 -20.95 -4.94 -0.54
N LYS A 198 -21.10 -3.83 -1.26
CA LYS A 198 -22.25 -3.59 -2.18
C LYS A 198 -21.95 -4.01 -3.62
N MET A 199 -20.73 -4.35 -3.96
CA MET A 199 -20.36 -4.83 -5.30
C MET A 199 -20.32 -6.36 -5.34
N THR A 200 -21.50 -6.95 -5.49
CA THR A 200 -21.72 -8.40 -5.42
C THR A 200 -21.91 -9.07 -6.78
N THR A 201 -22.07 -8.29 -7.86
CA THR A 201 -22.40 -8.78 -9.20
C THR A 201 -21.24 -8.74 -10.18
N ALA A 202 -20.20 -7.93 -9.93
CA ALA A 202 -19.01 -7.91 -10.75
C ALA A 202 -18.23 -9.24 -10.63
N ASP A 203 -17.61 -9.68 -11.71
CA ASP A 203 -16.71 -10.84 -11.67
C ASP A 203 -15.45 -10.54 -10.87
N ASP A 204 -14.90 -11.56 -10.21
CA ASP A 204 -13.59 -11.47 -9.59
C ASP A 204 -12.50 -11.29 -10.66
N THR A 205 -11.46 -10.52 -10.35
CA THR A 205 -10.36 -10.32 -11.28
C THR A 205 -9.57 -11.62 -11.47
N ARG A 206 -9.41 -12.03 -12.73
CA ARG A 206 -8.63 -13.22 -13.09
C ARG A 206 -7.15 -12.90 -13.23
N PRO A 207 -6.24 -13.86 -13.03
CA PRO A 207 -4.80 -13.66 -13.22
C PRO A 207 -4.45 -13.03 -14.58
N ALA A 208 -5.06 -13.47 -15.66
CA ALA A 208 -4.83 -12.93 -17.00
C ALA A 208 -5.13 -11.40 -17.12
N GLY A 209 -6.10 -10.89 -16.35
CA GLY A 209 -6.37 -9.45 -16.28
C GLY A 209 -5.23 -8.67 -15.62
N LEU A 210 -4.66 -9.23 -14.54
CA LEU A 210 -3.50 -8.65 -13.85
C LEU A 210 -2.25 -8.68 -14.73
N GLU A 211 -2.00 -9.80 -15.40
CA GLU A 211 -0.86 -9.97 -16.33
C GLU A 211 -0.93 -8.98 -17.49
N ARG A 212 -2.13 -8.80 -18.08
CA ARG A 212 -2.36 -7.81 -19.13
C ARG A 212 -2.09 -6.40 -18.65
N ALA A 213 -2.62 -6.02 -17.49
CA ALA A 213 -2.40 -4.71 -16.89
C ALA A 213 -0.91 -4.49 -16.57
N ALA A 214 -0.22 -5.49 -16.02
CA ALA A 214 1.21 -5.44 -15.76
C ALA A 214 2.05 -5.25 -17.01
N GLN A 215 1.69 -5.93 -18.12
CA GLN A 215 2.35 -5.75 -19.42
C GLN A 215 2.17 -4.32 -19.96
N ILE A 216 1.00 -3.71 -19.78
CA ILE A 216 0.77 -2.31 -20.17
C ILE A 216 1.68 -1.40 -19.34
N GLY A 217 1.73 -1.54 -18.02
CA GLY A 217 2.60 -0.73 -17.17
C GLY A 217 4.09 -0.85 -17.51
N ALA A 218 4.56 -2.06 -17.79
CA ALA A 218 5.94 -2.28 -18.22
C ALA A 218 6.24 -1.64 -19.59
N ARG A 219 5.31 -1.70 -20.57
CA ARG A 219 5.46 -1.02 -21.86
C ARG A 219 5.53 0.49 -21.73
N ASN A 220 4.81 1.06 -20.78
CA ASN A 220 4.80 2.50 -20.50
C ASN A 220 6.02 2.97 -19.70
N GLY A 221 6.96 2.06 -19.39
CA GLY A 221 8.26 2.40 -18.82
C GLY A 221 8.36 2.29 -17.31
N LEU A 222 7.36 1.74 -16.62
CA LEU A 222 7.48 1.47 -15.18
C LEU A 222 8.52 0.37 -14.93
N ASN A 223 9.51 0.66 -14.09
CA ASN A 223 10.57 -0.27 -13.73
C ASN A 223 10.10 -1.39 -12.79
N PHE A 224 9.05 -1.15 -12.01
CA PHE A 224 8.57 -2.06 -10.97
C PHE A 224 7.05 -2.18 -11.03
N VAL A 225 6.59 -3.32 -11.55
CA VAL A 225 5.16 -3.64 -11.65
C VAL A 225 4.91 -4.97 -10.95
N TYR A 226 3.94 -4.96 -10.04
CA TYR A 226 3.57 -6.12 -9.24
C TYR A 226 2.11 -6.49 -9.45
N ALA A 227 1.82 -7.81 -9.44
CA ALA A 227 0.46 -8.31 -9.39
C ALA A 227 0.18 -8.93 -8.00
N GLY A 228 -0.96 -8.60 -7.39
CA GLY A 228 -1.29 -9.01 -6.03
C GLY A 228 -2.67 -9.61 -5.87
N ASN A 229 -2.95 -10.11 -4.66
CA ASN A 229 -4.19 -10.78 -4.25
C ASN A 229 -4.50 -12.10 -4.99
N ARG A 230 -3.51 -12.67 -5.70
CA ARG A 230 -3.55 -13.97 -6.38
C ARG A 230 -2.23 -14.72 -6.14
N PRO A 231 -1.95 -15.10 -4.86
CA PRO A 231 -0.65 -15.66 -4.50
C PRO A 231 -0.36 -16.96 -5.26
N GLY A 232 0.79 -16.99 -5.95
CA GLY A 232 1.25 -18.11 -6.76
C GLY A 232 0.59 -18.26 -8.13
N GLU A 233 -0.40 -17.41 -8.48
CA GLU A 233 -1.13 -17.47 -9.75
C GLU A 233 -0.60 -16.48 -10.80
N VAL A 234 0.29 -15.55 -10.43
CA VAL A 234 0.77 -14.47 -11.30
C VAL A 234 2.29 -14.56 -11.55
N GLY A 235 2.90 -15.68 -11.20
CA GLY A 235 4.30 -15.99 -11.49
C GLY A 235 5.28 -14.94 -10.94
N ALA A 236 6.23 -14.51 -11.79
CA ALA A 236 7.29 -13.57 -11.41
C ALA A 236 6.80 -12.14 -11.13
N LEU A 237 5.52 -11.83 -11.28
CA LEU A 237 4.95 -10.52 -10.95
C LEU A 237 4.79 -10.30 -9.42
N GLU A 238 5.05 -11.32 -8.59
CA GLU A 238 5.17 -11.17 -7.15
C GLU A 238 6.60 -10.78 -6.71
N ASP A 239 7.60 -10.97 -7.58
CA ASP A 239 9.00 -10.79 -7.26
C ASP A 239 9.50 -9.38 -7.57
N THR A 240 10.41 -8.85 -6.73
CA THR A 240 11.20 -7.68 -7.09
C THR A 240 12.36 -8.12 -7.98
N ARG A 241 12.45 -7.57 -9.19
CA ARG A 241 13.52 -7.87 -10.14
C ARG A 241 14.32 -6.63 -10.51
N CYS A 242 15.60 -6.82 -10.75
CA CYS A 242 16.48 -5.73 -11.19
C CYS A 242 16.08 -5.27 -12.59
N PRO A 243 15.75 -3.98 -12.82
CA PRO A 243 15.38 -3.50 -14.14
C PRO A 243 16.56 -3.44 -15.12
N GLY A 244 17.80 -3.59 -14.64
CA GLY A 244 18.99 -3.60 -15.49
C GLY A 244 19.39 -4.98 -16.01
N CYS A 245 19.23 -6.04 -15.19
CA CYS A 245 19.72 -7.39 -15.54
C CYS A 245 18.71 -8.51 -15.26
N ALA A 246 17.50 -8.17 -14.90
CA ALA A 246 16.39 -9.07 -14.62
C ALA A 246 16.64 -10.11 -13.49
N THR A 247 17.72 -9.97 -12.70
CA THR A 247 17.98 -10.84 -11.54
C THR A 247 16.86 -10.63 -10.51
N THR A 248 16.32 -11.72 -9.96
CA THR A 248 15.38 -11.67 -8.84
C THR A 248 16.10 -11.18 -7.60
N LEU A 249 15.62 -10.10 -7.03
CA LEU A 249 16.18 -9.43 -5.85
C LEU A 249 15.44 -9.79 -4.58
N VAL A 250 14.10 -9.89 -4.66
CA VAL A 250 13.25 -10.37 -3.56
C VAL A 250 12.23 -11.32 -4.16
N ALA A 251 12.32 -12.60 -3.82
CA ALA A 251 11.36 -13.60 -4.25
C ALA A 251 10.20 -13.69 -3.26
N ARG A 252 8.96 -13.67 -3.76
CA ARG A 252 7.75 -13.70 -2.93
C ARG A 252 6.77 -14.79 -3.37
N THR A 253 5.91 -15.19 -2.45
CA THR A 253 4.62 -15.84 -2.70
C THR A 253 3.59 -15.19 -1.78
N GLY A 254 2.68 -14.42 -2.33
CA GLY A 254 1.78 -13.56 -1.56
C GLY A 254 2.56 -12.60 -0.68
N PHE A 255 2.37 -12.71 0.63
CA PHE A 255 3.04 -11.83 1.60
C PHE A 255 4.30 -12.45 2.22
N SER A 256 4.72 -13.62 1.76
CA SER A 256 5.88 -14.33 2.30
C SER A 256 7.10 -14.10 1.41
N ILE A 257 8.19 -13.60 1.99
CA ILE A 257 9.48 -13.51 1.33
C ILE A 257 10.18 -14.87 1.41
N ARG A 258 10.57 -15.40 0.25
CA ARG A 258 11.32 -16.66 0.12
C ARG A 258 12.80 -16.43 -0.04
N GLU A 259 13.17 -15.30 -0.61
CA GLU A 259 14.58 -14.95 -0.83
C GLU A 259 14.74 -13.42 -0.84
N TYR A 260 15.82 -12.92 -0.28
CA TYR A 260 16.21 -11.51 -0.27
C TYR A 260 17.66 -11.35 -0.68
N ARG A 261 17.94 -10.60 -1.73
CA ARG A 261 19.27 -10.42 -2.32
C ARG A 261 19.69 -8.97 -2.51
N VAL A 262 18.84 -8.00 -2.21
CA VAL A 262 19.24 -6.60 -2.28
C VAL A 262 20.40 -6.38 -1.30
N THR A 263 21.47 -5.74 -1.74
CA THR A 263 22.61 -5.48 -0.86
C THR A 263 22.24 -4.49 0.25
N ALA A 264 23.01 -4.44 1.34
CA ALA A 264 22.83 -3.49 2.43
C ALA A 264 22.82 -2.01 1.94
N THR A 265 23.46 -1.74 0.81
CA THR A 265 23.50 -0.41 0.17
C THR A 265 22.37 -0.20 -0.84
N GLY A 266 21.37 -1.09 -0.91
CA GLY A 266 20.24 -0.97 -1.81
C GLY A 266 20.57 -1.22 -3.29
N ARG A 267 21.51 -2.11 -3.58
CA ARG A 267 21.98 -2.36 -4.95
C ARG A 267 21.75 -3.80 -5.41
N CYS A 268 21.70 -4.00 -6.71
CA CYS A 268 21.64 -5.33 -7.31
C CYS A 268 23.00 -6.05 -7.16
N PRO A 269 23.05 -7.26 -6.57
CA PRO A 269 24.32 -7.96 -6.37
C PRO A 269 24.98 -8.45 -7.67
N ARG A 270 24.24 -8.47 -8.80
CA ARG A 270 24.76 -8.93 -10.09
C ARG A 270 25.34 -7.82 -10.96
N CYS A 271 24.67 -6.66 -11.05
CA CYS A 271 25.06 -5.59 -11.97
C CYS A 271 25.31 -4.26 -11.26
N ASP A 272 25.26 -4.24 -9.94
CA ASP A 272 25.50 -3.06 -9.08
C ASP A 272 24.58 -1.86 -9.35
N ARG A 273 23.47 -2.04 -10.09
CA ARG A 273 22.46 -0.99 -10.29
C ARG A 273 21.81 -0.65 -8.94
N ALA A 274 21.71 0.63 -8.61
CA ALA A 274 20.93 1.08 -7.47
C ALA A 274 19.45 0.73 -7.67
N ILE A 275 18.82 0.19 -6.65
CA ILE A 275 17.41 -0.19 -6.64
C ILE A 275 16.68 0.83 -5.76
N PRO A 276 15.82 1.67 -6.32
CA PRO A 276 15.04 2.63 -5.55
C PRO A 276 14.21 1.96 -4.46
N GLY A 277 14.28 2.48 -3.23
CA GLY A 277 13.59 1.88 -2.09
C GLY A 277 14.11 2.37 -0.73
N ARG A 278 13.57 1.81 0.31
CA ARG A 278 14.02 1.92 1.70
C ARG A 278 14.40 0.51 2.17
N TRP A 279 15.66 0.15 1.95
CA TRP A 279 16.16 -1.18 2.24
C TRP A 279 16.68 -1.23 3.68
N SER A 280 16.45 -2.35 4.37
CA SER A 280 17.03 -2.59 5.70
C SER A 280 18.50 -2.98 5.56
N GLU A 281 19.31 -2.66 6.57
CA GLU A 281 20.71 -3.08 6.67
C GLU A 281 20.86 -4.60 6.97
N HIS A 282 19.79 -5.39 6.83
CA HIS A 282 19.86 -6.82 7.09
C HIS A 282 20.71 -7.52 6.05
N ASP A 283 21.63 -8.34 6.54
CA ASP A 283 22.54 -9.17 5.76
C ASP A 283 21.78 -10.04 4.77
N SER A 284 22.21 -10.03 3.51
CA SER A 284 21.72 -10.87 2.43
C SER A 284 21.94 -12.35 2.78
N GLY A 285 21.01 -12.98 3.46
CA GLY A 285 21.11 -14.39 3.85
C GLY A 285 20.11 -14.84 4.90
N GLN A 286 19.46 -13.93 5.59
CA GLN A 286 18.40 -14.33 6.52
C GLN A 286 17.06 -14.45 5.79
N THR A 287 16.64 -15.67 5.52
CA THR A 287 15.24 -16.00 5.30
C THR A 287 14.46 -15.63 6.55
N THR A 288 13.91 -14.42 6.59
CA THR A 288 12.94 -14.05 7.63
C THR A 288 11.63 -14.76 7.33
N SER A 289 11.61 -16.07 7.54
CA SER A 289 10.39 -16.84 7.68
C SER A 289 9.84 -16.60 9.08
N ALA A 290 9.45 -15.39 9.40
CA ALA A 290 8.41 -15.25 10.41
C ALA A 290 7.17 -15.92 9.79
N PRO A 291 6.67 -17.02 10.34
CA PRO A 291 5.49 -17.66 9.79
C PRO A 291 4.40 -16.60 9.81
N TYR A 292 3.80 -16.35 8.64
CA TYR A 292 2.51 -15.67 8.58
C TYR A 292 1.61 -16.39 9.58
N ARG A 293 1.37 -15.79 10.73
CA ARG A 293 0.22 -16.13 11.54
C ARG A 293 -0.94 -15.40 10.87
N PRO A 294 -1.85 -16.12 10.17
CA PRO A 294 -3.14 -15.52 9.90
C PRO A 294 -3.64 -15.10 11.27
N ALA A 295 -3.94 -13.82 11.45
CA ALA A 295 -4.84 -13.45 12.51
C ALA A 295 -6.07 -14.33 12.25
N SER A 296 -6.28 -15.34 13.09
CA SER A 296 -7.54 -16.03 13.12
C SER A 296 -8.58 -14.92 13.25
N ASP A 297 -9.36 -14.77 12.19
CA ASP A 297 -10.57 -13.97 12.11
C ASP A 297 -10.57 -12.68 12.93
N GLY A 298 -10.19 -11.58 12.28
CA GLY A 298 -10.50 -10.26 12.78
C GLY A 298 -9.45 -9.72 13.77
N TRP A 299 -9.40 -8.47 13.80
CA TRP A 299 -8.94 -7.55 14.81
C TRP A 299 -8.51 -8.23 16.10
N ILE A 300 -7.26 -8.08 16.50
CA ILE A 300 -6.89 -8.29 17.90
C ILE A 300 -7.57 -7.14 18.65
N PRO A 301 -8.64 -7.38 19.42
CA PRO A 301 -9.12 -6.36 20.32
C PRO A 301 -7.95 -6.08 21.28
N LEU A 302 -7.59 -4.83 21.47
CA LEU A 302 -6.79 -4.43 22.62
C LEU A 302 -7.59 -4.89 23.83
N THR A 303 -7.23 -6.05 24.39
CA THR A 303 -7.83 -6.52 25.61
C THR A 303 -7.46 -5.52 26.69
N SER A 304 -8.48 -4.93 27.29
CA SER A 304 -8.39 -4.14 28.49
C SER A 304 -7.49 -4.81 29.51
N VAL A 305 -6.44 -4.12 29.91
CA VAL A 305 -5.81 -4.31 31.20
C VAL A 305 -6.58 -3.47 32.21
#